data_2aec73dd3dc8455f0a846c728b1d2257
#
_entry.id   2aec73dd3dc8455f0a846c728b1d2257
#
_cell.length_a   1.000
_cell.length_b   1.000
_cell.length_c   1.000
_cell.angle_alpha   90.00
_cell.angle_beta   90.00
_cell.angle_gamma   90.00
#
_symmetry.space_group_name_H-M   'P 1'
#
loop_
_entity.id
_entity.type
_entity.pdbx_description
1 polymer ?
#
loop_
_entity_poly.entity_id
_entity_poly.type
_entity_poly.pdbx_seq_one_letter_code
_entity_poly.pdbx_strand_id
1 'polypeptide(L)'
;MKKFDNLGLDNIKEIFHNLSYDELNAHEKANDEGLSTDNDTFCVDTGIFTGRSPKDKYFVKQDPSSKYIAWGKVNQPITKELFDKLLTKAKQELSGKKIYVQDAFCGASLQSRKAVRFVTEIAWQAHFVKNMFIRPSQEELENFKADFIVYNACKCINEDYKQDGLNSEVFVIFNVEENIAVIGGTWYGGEMKKGIFSMMNYWLPLENKLSMHCSANVGEKGDVALFFGLSGTGKTTLSTDPKRKLIGDDEHGWDDEGVFNFEGGCYAKTINLDPEHEPEIYGAIKRNALLENVVLRADKSVDYADASKTENTRVSYPIEHIKNHEPSLKAGHPKNIIFLSADAFGILPPVSKLSKEQAMYYFLSGYTAKVAGTERGITEPQATFSACFGEPFMPLHPTVYARLLGEKIEKHEANVYLVNTGWSGGSYGVGKRMSIKATRACINAILDGSITKCEFENFEVFNLAIPKALEGVESVLLNPINTWSDKNAYIVTRDKLAHMFIQNFKRYEDVKEGIEFSKFGPKI
;
A
#
# COMPACT_ATOMS: atom_id res chain seq x y z
N MET A 1 -29.84 -18.74 -8.15
CA MET A 1 -30.49 -17.85 -7.17
C MET A 1 -30.27 -18.32 -5.74
N LYS A 2 -30.57 -19.54 -5.35
CA LYS A 2 -30.39 -20.02 -3.95
C LYS A 2 -28.98 -19.78 -3.32
N LYS A 3 -27.90 -19.72 -4.12
CA LYS A 3 -26.53 -19.49 -3.62
C LYS A 3 -26.33 -18.08 -3.05
N PHE A 4 -27.18 -17.12 -3.39
CA PHE A 4 -27.03 -15.70 -3.02
C PHE A 4 -28.20 -15.12 -2.22
N ASP A 5 -29.14 -15.99 -1.75
CA ASP A 5 -30.29 -15.55 -0.95
C ASP A 5 -29.87 -14.89 0.38
N ASN A 6 -28.66 -15.18 0.85
CA ASN A 6 -28.06 -14.60 2.07
C ASN A 6 -27.50 -13.17 1.90
N LEU A 7 -27.52 -12.60 0.69
CA LEU A 7 -27.07 -11.21 0.48
C LEU A 7 -28.05 -10.19 1.07
N GLY A 8 -29.32 -10.59 1.28
CA GLY A 8 -30.36 -9.70 1.80
C GLY A 8 -30.66 -8.54 0.83
N LEU A 9 -30.68 -8.83 -0.46
CA LEU A 9 -31.06 -7.91 -1.53
C LEU A 9 -32.39 -8.36 -2.12
N ASP A 10 -33.33 -7.41 -2.28
CA ASP A 10 -34.66 -7.70 -2.74
C ASP A 10 -34.81 -7.47 -4.25
N ASN A 11 -35.68 -8.27 -4.90
CA ASN A 11 -36.09 -8.08 -6.29
C ASN A 11 -34.93 -7.94 -7.30
N ILE A 12 -33.83 -8.67 -7.08
CA ILE A 12 -32.68 -8.64 -7.99
C ILE A 12 -33.11 -9.09 -9.38
N LYS A 13 -32.80 -8.28 -10.40
CA LYS A 13 -33.14 -8.59 -11.80
C LYS A 13 -32.29 -9.74 -12.34
N GLU A 14 -30.98 -9.69 -12.05
CA GLU A 14 -30.01 -10.67 -12.51
C GLU A 14 -28.76 -10.63 -11.65
N ILE A 15 -28.11 -11.78 -11.42
CA ILE A 15 -26.82 -11.88 -10.73
C ILE A 15 -25.78 -12.41 -11.71
N PHE A 16 -24.75 -11.63 -11.92
CA PHE A 16 -23.56 -12.00 -12.68
C PHE A 16 -22.47 -12.42 -11.69
N HIS A 17 -22.10 -13.70 -11.71
CA HIS A 17 -21.15 -14.25 -10.76
C HIS A 17 -19.82 -14.60 -11.42
N ASN A 18 -18.74 -13.98 -10.98
CA ASN A 18 -17.37 -14.22 -11.43
C ASN A 18 -17.23 -14.26 -12.97
N LEU A 19 -17.81 -13.28 -13.65
CA LEU A 19 -17.72 -13.17 -15.11
C LEU A 19 -16.26 -13.22 -15.59
N SER A 20 -16.03 -13.76 -16.77
CA SER A 20 -14.75 -13.68 -17.48
C SER A 20 -14.40 -12.23 -17.82
N TYR A 21 -13.15 -11.96 -18.18
CA TYR A 21 -12.74 -10.63 -18.62
C TYR A 21 -13.48 -10.16 -19.87
N ASP A 22 -13.76 -11.08 -20.80
CA ASP A 22 -14.47 -10.76 -22.03
C ASP A 22 -15.93 -10.39 -21.77
N GLU A 23 -16.60 -11.12 -20.86
CA GLU A 23 -17.96 -10.81 -20.43
C GLU A 23 -18.01 -9.48 -19.67
N LEU A 24 -17.08 -9.23 -18.74
CA LEU A 24 -16.99 -7.95 -18.03
C LEU A 24 -16.81 -6.79 -19.01
N ASN A 25 -15.88 -6.91 -19.97
CA ASN A 25 -15.65 -5.87 -20.97
C ASN A 25 -16.88 -5.63 -21.89
N ALA A 26 -17.62 -6.69 -22.21
CA ALA A 26 -18.88 -6.57 -22.94
C ALA A 26 -19.94 -5.82 -22.11
N HIS A 27 -20.04 -6.12 -20.81
CA HIS A 27 -20.97 -5.44 -19.91
C HIS A 27 -20.59 -3.97 -19.67
N GLU A 28 -19.32 -3.68 -19.46
CA GLU A 28 -18.78 -2.31 -19.31
C GLU A 28 -19.16 -1.43 -20.49
N LYS A 29 -19.00 -1.95 -21.71
CA LYS A 29 -19.37 -1.25 -22.95
C LYS A 29 -20.89 -1.11 -23.09
N ALA A 30 -21.64 -2.18 -22.82
CA ALA A 30 -23.10 -2.18 -22.93
C ALA A 30 -23.79 -1.27 -21.90
N ASN A 31 -23.15 -1.07 -20.73
CA ASN A 31 -23.64 -0.20 -19.67
C ASN A 31 -23.13 1.24 -19.81
N ASP A 32 -22.29 1.56 -20.81
CA ASP A 32 -21.67 2.87 -21.01
C ASP A 32 -20.85 3.34 -19.80
N GLU A 33 -20.10 2.40 -19.19
CA GLU A 33 -19.34 2.65 -17.96
C GLU A 33 -17.98 3.33 -18.20
N GLY A 34 -17.55 3.45 -19.46
CA GLY A 34 -16.24 4.05 -19.82
C GLY A 34 -15.94 3.90 -21.31
N LEU A 35 -14.67 4.05 -21.66
CA LEU A 35 -14.19 4.07 -23.05
C LEU A 35 -13.06 3.05 -23.28
N SER A 36 -13.05 2.42 -24.46
CA SER A 36 -11.90 1.62 -24.90
C SER A 36 -10.80 2.53 -25.47
N THR A 37 -9.56 2.23 -25.10
CA THR A 37 -8.36 2.89 -25.65
C THR A 37 -7.94 2.27 -26.98
N ASP A 38 -6.92 2.82 -27.62
CA ASP A 38 -6.33 2.33 -28.86
C ASP A 38 -5.69 0.93 -28.74
N ASN A 39 -5.26 0.55 -27.54
CA ASN A 39 -4.65 -0.76 -27.23
C ASN A 39 -5.60 -1.76 -26.57
N ASP A 40 -6.92 -1.55 -26.71
CA ASP A 40 -7.99 -2.41 -26.15
C ASP A 40 -8.00 -2.48 -24.61
N THR A 41 -7.45 -1.48 -23.91
CA THR A 41 -7.61 -1.28 -22.49
C THR A 41 -8.91 -0.52 -22.22
N PHE A 42 -9.60 -0.79 -21.11
CA PHE A 42 -10.79 -0.04 -20.74
C PHE A 42 -10.42 1.10 -19.77
N CYS A 43 -11.02 2.27 -19.97
CA CYS A 43 -10.77 3.47 -19.17
C CYS A 43 -12.08 3.97 -18.56
N VAL A 44 -12.09 4.21 -17.26
CA VAL A 44 -13.22 4.70 -16.48
C VAL A 44 -12.89 5.98 -15.72
N ASP A 45 -13.92 6.73 -15.39
CA ASP A 45 -13.83 7.90 -14.52
C ASP A 45 -14.51 7.60 -13.18
N THR A 46 -13.84 7.96 -12.08
CA THR A 46 -14.34 7.75 -10.72
C THR A 46 -15.01 9.00 -10.13
N GLY A 47 -15.35 9.97 -10.99
CA GLY A 47 -16.02 11.22 -10.61
C GLY A 47 -15.13 12.13 -9.76
N ILE A 48 -15.72 12.76 -8.75
CA ILE A 48 -15.00 13.70 -7.86
C ILE A 48 -14.02 13.00 -6.92
N PHE A 49 -14.21 11.69 -6.68
CA PHE A 49 -13.33 10.90 -5.81
C PHE A 49 -12.29 10.16 -6.64
N THR A 50 -11.21 10.85 -6.98
CA THR A 50 -10.09 10.26 -7.74
C THR A 50 -9.03 9.60 -6.84
N GLY A 51 -9.34 9.43 -5.56
CA GLY A 51 -8.52 8.79 -4.54
C GLY A 51 -9.37 8.35 -3.36
N ARG A 52 -8.74 7.71 -2.37
CA ARG A 52 -9.43 7.27 -1.16
C ARG A 52 -9.92 8.44 -0.32
N SER A 53 -10.96 8.19 0.47
CA SER A 53 -11.52 9.11 1.46
C SER A 53 -11.20 8.64 2.89
N PRO A 54 -9.95 8.81 3.38
CA PRO A 54 -9.52 8.23 4.65
C PRO A 54 -10.24 8.81 5.87
N LYS A 55 -10.82 10.01 5.75
CA LYS A 55 -11.62 10.63 6.82
C LYS A 55 -13.04 10.04 6.93
N ASP A 56 -13.48 9.30 5.91
CA ASP A 56 -14.80 8.67 5.84
C ASP A 56 -14.72 7.16 6.10
N LYS A 57 -13.58 6.70 6.62
CA LYS A 57 -13.38 5.33 7.07
C LYS A 57 -13.74 5.17 8.54
N TYR A 58 -14.61 4.19 8.82
CA TYR A 58 -15.14 3.94 10.16
C TYR A 58 -15.10 2.45 10.49
N PHE A 59 -14.98 2.14 11.79
CA PHE A 59 -15.19 0.80 12.34
C PHE A 59 -16.38 0.82 13.31
N VAL A 60 -17.19 -0.24 13.27
CA VAL A 60 -18.27 -0.40 14.23
C VAL A 60 -17.66 -0.71 15.59
N LYS A 61 -18.01 0.10 16.61
CA LYS A 61 -17.51 -0.10 17.97
C LYS A 61 -18.36 -1.15 18.68
N GLN A 62 -17.90 -2.40 18.61
CA GLN A 62 -18.60 -3.57 19.12
C GLN A 62 -17.57 -4.55 19.70
N ASP A 63 -17.90 -5.20 20.81
CA ASP A 63 -17.05 -6.24 21.42
C ASP A 63 -17.17 -7.58 20.67
N PRO A 64 -16.08 -8.35 20.58
CA PRO A 64 -14.77 -8.16 21.20
C PRO A 64 -13.78 -7.28 20.42
N SER A 65 -14.01 -6.94 19.13
CA SER A 65 -13.06 -6.22 18.28
C SER A 65 -12.71 -4.83 18.81
N SER A 66 -13.65 -4.18 19.51
CA SER A 66 -13.43 -2.84 20.08
C SER A 66 -12.24 -2.77 21.05
N LYS A 67 -11.84 -3.89 21.64
CA LYS A 67 -10.71 -3.99 22.58
C LYS A 67 -9.35 -4.00 21.91
N TYR A 68 -9.31 -4.33 20.62
CA TYR A 68 -8.07 -4.45 19.83
C TYR A 68 -7.83 -3.26 18.94
N ILE A 69 -8.91 -2.57 18.52
CA ILE A 69 -8.80 -1.44 17.59
C ILE A 69 -8.19 -0.23 18.30
N ALA A 70 -7.16 0.33 17.70
CA ALA A 70 -6.55 1.59 18.13
C ALA A 70 -7.42 2.76 17.66
N TRP A 71 -8.38 3.15 18.52
CA TRP A 71 -9.33 4.21 18.23
C TRP A 71 -8.67 5.59 18.11
N GLY A 72 -9.09 6.37 17.13
CA GLY A 72 -8.58 7.72 16.89
C GLY A 72 -8.89 8.22 15.49
N LYS A 73 -8.10 9.17 15.00
CA LYS A 73 -8.29 9.79 13.68
C LYS A 73 -8.21 8.80 12.51
N VAL A 74 -7.43 7.73 12.65
CA VAL A 74 -7.27 6.69 11.63
C VAL A 74 -8.42 5.69 11.67
N ASN A 75 -8.82 5.28 12.86
CA ASN A 75 -9.87 4.29 13.08
C ASN A 75 -11.00 4.96 13.87
N GLN A 76 -11.91 5.61 13.15
CA GLN A 76 -13.03 6.33 13.75
C GLN A 76 -14.14 5.36 14.12
N PRO A 77 -14.72 5.47 15.34
CA PRO A 77 -15.81 4.61 15.76
C PRO A 77 -17.16 5.07 15.19
N ILE A 78 -18.03 4.12 14.89
CA ILE A 78 -19.46 4.37 14.73
C ILE A 78 -20.27 3.37 15.55
N THR A 79 -21.54 3.66 15.79
CA THR A 79 -22.44 2.76 16.50
C THR A 79 -22.97 1.65 15.58
N LYS A 80 -23.42 0.55 16.18
CA LYS A 80 -24.06 -0.55 15.43
C LYS A 80 -25.35 -0.09 14.72
N GLU A 81 -26.13 0.77 15.39
CA GLU A 81 -27.39 1.28 14.87
C GLU A 81 -27.16 2.13 13.60
N LEU A 82 -26.11 2.96 13.59
CA LEU A 82 -25.76 3.75 12.42
C LEU A 82 -25.24 2.87 11.28
N PHE A 83 -24.44 1.85 11.61
CA PHE A 83 -24.02 0.85 10.63
C PHE A 83 -25.22 0.15 9.99
N ASP A 84 -26.20 -0.30 10.79
CA ASP A 84 -27.40 -0.99 10.29
C ASP A 84 -28.24 -0.09 9.40
N LYS A 85 -28.39 1.20 9.77
CA LYS A 85 -29.04 2.22 8.93
C LYS A 85 -28.38 2.31 7.55
N LEU A 86 -27.04 2.45 7.51
CA LEU A 86 -26.29 2.64 6.28
C LEU A 86 -26.17 1.37 5.45
N LEU A 87 -26.01 0.21 6.08
CA LEU A 87 -26.06 -1.10 5.40
C LEU A 87 -27.43 -1.34 4.75
N THR A 88 -28.51 -1.02 5.45
CA THR A 88 -29.88 -1.13 4.91
C THR A 88 -30.05 -0.21 3.70
N LYS A 89 -29.58 1.05 3.79
CA LYS A 89 -29.62 2.01 2.69
C LYS A 89 -28.84 1.52 1.47
N ALA A 90 -27.62 1.00 1.68
CA ALA A 90 -26.79 0.44 0.62
C ALA A 90 -27.44 -0.80 -0.03
N LYS A 91 -28.06 -1.69 0.76
CA LYS A 91 -28.79 -2.84 0.23
C LYS A 91 -30.04 -2.44 -0.55
N GLN A 92 -30.76 -1.41 -0.13
CA GLN A 92 -31.87 -0.83 -0.86
C GLN A 92 -31.43 -0.26 -2.21
N GLU A 93 -30.29 0.45 -2.24
CA GLU A 93 -29.69 0.96 -3.48
C GLU A 93 -29.35 -0.15 -4.48
N LEU A 94 -28.80 -1.27 -3.99
CA LEU A 94 -28.45 -2.43 -4.82
C LEU A 94 -29.66 -3.29 -5.22
N SER A 95 -30.76 -3.23 -4.47
CA SER A 95 -31.96 -4.02 -4.73
C SER A 95 -32.67 -3.58 -6.03
N GLY A 96 -33.37 -4.50 -6.69
CA GLY A 96 -34.08 -4.26 -7.95
C GLY A 96 -33.17 -4.05 -9.17
N LYS A 97 -31.88 -4.29 -9.06
CA LYS A 97 -30.89 -4.06 -10.12
C LYS A 97 -30.28 -5.36 -10.65
N LYS A 98 -29.46 -5.24 -11.68
CA LYS A 98 -28.46 -6.23 -12.07
C LYS A 98 -27.27 -6.10 -11.14
N ILE A 99 -26.79 -7.19 -10.60
CA ILE A 99 -25.73 -7.22 -9.58
C ILE A 99 -24.56 -8.08 -10.05
N TYR A 100 -23.36 -7.56 -9.87
CA TYR A 100 -22.12 -8.31 -10.06
C TYR A 100 -21.65 -8.80 -8.70
N VAL A 101 -21.47 -10.11 -8.59
CA VAL A 101 -20.88 -10.78 -7.43
C VAL A 101 -19.52 -11.32 -7.83
N GLN A 102 -18.47 -10.79 -7.23
CA GLN A 102 -17.11 -11.23 -7.46
C GLN A 102 -16.58 -11.91 -6.20
N ASP A 103 -16.43 -13.22 -6.24
CA ASP A 103 -15.79 -14.02 -5.22
C ASP A 103 -14.29 -14.09 -5.50
N ALA A 104 -13.46 -13.83 -4.49
CA ALA A 104 -12.01 -13.77 -4.62
C ALA A 104 -11.32 -14.13 -3.30
N PHE A 105 -10.01 -14.42 -3.36
CA PHE A 105 -9.19 -14.57 -2.16
C PHE A 105 -8.26 -13.37 -1.96
N CYS A 106 -8.07 -12.99 -0.71
CA CYS A 106 -7.00 -12.09 -0.28
C CYS A 106 -5.93 -12.92 0.43
N GLY A 107 -4.76 -13.04 -0.18
CA GLY A 107 -3.64 -13.85 0.30
C GLY A 107 -3.39 -15.15 -0.48
N ALA A 108 -2.13 -15.34 -0.90
CA ALA A 108 -1.70 -16.54 -1.63
C ALA A 108 -1.39 -17.74 -0.70
N SER A 109 -1.20 -17.52 0.60
CA SER A 109 -0.99 -18.59 1.58
C SER A 109 -2.33 -19.22 1.97
N LEU A 110 -2.47 -20.53 1.76
CA LEU A 110 -3.71 -21.27 2.07
C LEU A 110 -4.09 -21.21 3.54
N GLN A 111 -3.12 -21.13 4.45
CA GLN A 111 -3.36 -21.07 5.89
C GLN A 111 -3.66 -19.65 6.42
N SER A 112 -3.52 -18.63 5.55
CA SER A 112 -3.64 -17.23 5.97
C SER A 112 -4.61 -16.42 5.11
N ARG A 113 -5.02 -16.97 3.94
CA ARG A 113 -5.94 -16.29 3.02
C ARG A 113 -7.32 -16.10 3.61
N LYS A 114 -8.02 -15.08 3.17
CA LYS A 114 -9.42 -14.83 3.46
C LYS A 114 -10.25 -14.87 2.18
N ALA A 115 -11.42 -15.51 2.24
CA ALA A 115 -12.38 -15.56 1.15
C ALA A 115 -13.28 -14.32 1.23
N VAL A 116 -13.27 -13.49 0.21
CA VAL A 116 -14.00 -12.21 0.18
C VAL A 116 -14.99 -12.21 -0.97
N ARG A 117 -16.22 -11.83 -0.68
CA ARG A 117 -17.27 -11.60 -1.66
C ARG A 117 -17.52 -10.12 -1.83
N PHE A 118 -17.41 -9.63 -3.05
CA PHE A 118 -17.74 -8.26 -3.42
C PHE A 118 -19.07 -8.23 -4.16
N VAL A 119 -19.92 -7.28 -3.80
CA VAL A 119 -21.25 -7.10 -4.36
C VAL A 119 -21.39 -5.66 -4.85
N THR A 120 -21.62 -5.46 -6.14
CA THR A 120 -21.75 -4.13 -6.76
C THR A 120 -22.72 -4.15 -7.93
N GLU A 121 -23.25 -2.99 -8.31
CA GLU A 121 -24.08 -2.80 -9.52
C GLU A 121 -23.26 -2.38 -10.75
N ILE A 122 -21.93 -2.25 -10.64
CA ILE A 122 -21.05 -1.69 -11.67
C ILE A 122 -20.08 -2.75 -12.17
N ALA A 123 -20.07 -3.00 -13.49
CA ALA A 123 -19.26 -4.06 -14.10
C ALA A 123 -17.76 -3.78 -13.95
N TRP A 124 -17.29 -2.54 -14.19
CA TRP A 124 -15.89 -2.22 -14.08
C TRP A 124 -15.36 -2.34 -12.64
N GLN A 125 -16.21 -2.19 -11.61
CA GLN A 125 -15.79 -2.42 -10.23
C GLN A 125 -15.57 -3.92 -9.95
N ALA A 126 -16.38 -4.79 -10.55
CA ALA A 126 -16.13 -6.23 -10.52
C ALA A 126 -14.84 -6.60 -11.31
N HIS A 127 -14.56 -5.92 -12.43
CA HIS A 127 -13.31 -6.04 -13.18
C HIS A 127 -12.12 -5.60 -12.34
N PHE A 128 -12.21 -4.47 -11.65
CA PHE A 128 -11.18 -4.01 -10.72
C PHE A 128 -10.87 -5.07 -9.65
N VAL A 129 -11.90 -5.62 -9.00
CA VAL A 129 -11.74 -6.70 -8.01
C VAL A 129 -11.07 -7.92 -8.63
N LYS A 130 -11.48 -8.31 -9.84
CA LYS A 130 -10.89 -9.44 -10.58
C LYS A 130 -9.41 -9.22 -10.89
N ASN A 131 -8.99 -7.98 -11.18
CA ASN A 131 -7.59 -7.63 -11.35
C ASN A 131 -6.82 -7.71 -10.02
N MET A 132 -7.40 -7.14 -8.96
CA MET A 132 -6.66 -6.89 -7.73
C MET A 132 -6.56 -8.07 -6.78
N PHE A 133 -7.57 -8.95 -6.75
CA PHE A 133 -7.60 -10.07 -5.82
C PHE A 133 -7.25 -11.39 -6.51
N ILE A 134 -6.89 -12.39 -5.71
CA ILE A 134 -6.55 -13.72 -6.23
C ILE A 134 -7.83 -14.39 -6.71
N ARG A 135 -7.82 -14.78 -7.97
CA ARG A 135 -8.95 -15.41 -8.65
C ARG A 135 -9.07 -16.88 -8.24
N PRO A 136 -10.23 -17.30 -7.71
CA PRO A 136 -10.47 -18.71 -7.40
C PRO A 136 -10.47 -19.56 -8.65
N SER A 137 -10.04 -20.82 -8.53
CA SER A 137 -10.29 -21.86 -9.54
C SER A 137 -11.78 -22.20 -9.62
N GLN A 138 -12.20 -22.92 -10.68
CA GLN A 138 -13.58 -23.36 -10.82
C GLN A 138 -14.04 -24.24 -9.64
N GLU A 139 -13.18 -25.16 -9.20
CA GLU A 139 -13.43 -26.03 -8.05
C GLU A 139 -13.60 -25.24 -6.74
N GLU A 140 -12.77 -24.22 -6.53
CA GLU A 140 -12.88 -23.34 -5.37
C GLU A 140 -14.17 -22.51 -5.41
N LEU A 141 -14.62 -22.07 -6.59
CA LEU A 141 -15.88 -21.33 -6.74
C LEU A 141 -17.12 -22.18 -6.44
N GLU A 142 -17.10 -23.48 -6.77
CA GLU A 142 -18.22 -24.38 -6.46
C GLU A 142 -18.44 -24.52 -4.96
N ASN A 143 -17.34 -24.50 -4.17
CA ASN A 143 -17.36 -24.65 -2.72
C ASN A 143 -17.14 -23.33 -1.96
N PHE A 144 -17.17 -22.19 -2.66
CA PHE A 144 -16.82 -20.90 -2.08
C PHE A 144 -17.76 -20.50 -0.95
N LYS A 145 -17.17 -20.22 0.22
CA LYS A 145 -17.83 -19.61 1.36
C LYS A 145 -17.07 -18.34 1.71
N ALA A 146 -17.76 -17.21 1.66
CA ALA A 146 -17.14 -15.95 2.02
C ALA A 146 -16.88 -15.86 3.53
N ASP A 147 -15.66 -15.52 3.91
CA ASP A 147 -15.30 -15.11 5.27
C ASP A 147 -15.74 -13.66 5.54
N PHE A 148 -15.81 -12.84 4.47
CA PHE A 148 -16.14 -11.42 4.56
C PHE A 148 -16.89 -10.96 3.31
N ILE A 149 -17.87 -10.07 3.48
CA ILE A 149 -18.68 -9.52 2.40
C ILE A 149 -18.50 -8.02 2.30
N VAL A 150 -18.25 -7.51 1.09
CA VAL A 150 -18.15 -6.07 0.81
C VAL A 150 -19.34 -5.67 -0.08
N TYR A 151 -20.24 -4.84 0.46
CA TYR A 151 -21.29 -4.18 -0.32
C TYR A 151 -20.75 -2.84 -0.83
N ASN A 152 -20.50 -2.75 -2.12
CA ASN A 152 -20.03 -1.52 -2.77
C ASN A 152 -21.18 -0.87 -3.55
N ALA A 153 -21.87 0.03 -2.87
CA ALA A 153 -23.01 0.81 -3.38
C ALA A 153 -22.56 2.24 -3.69
N CYS A 154 -21.70 2.41 -4.71
CA CYS A 154 -21.02 3.67 -4.99
C CYS A 154 -21.98 4.86 -5.25
N LYS A 155 -23.22 4.61 -5.65
CA LYS A 155 -24.25 5.63 -5.86
C LYS A 155 -25.01 6.00 -4.59
N CYS A 156 -24.89 5.20 -3.52
CA CYS A 156 -25.57 5.41 -2.26
C CYS A 156 -24.82 6.44 -1.42
N ILE A 157 -25.37 7.62 -1.24
CA ILE A 157 -24.81 8.67 -0.36
C ILE A 157 -25.62 8.78 0.93
N ASN A 158 -25.01 9.26 2.00
CA ASN A 158 -25.70 9.59 3.25
C ASN A 158 -25.98 11.09 3.32
N GLU A 159 -27.15 11.53 2.92
CA GLU A 159 -27.54 12.95 2.96
C GLU A 159 -27.61 13.48 4.40
N ASP A 160 -27.89 12.60 5.36
CA ASP A 160 -28.01 12.95 6.79
C ASP A 160 -26.68 12.95 7.54
N TYR A 161 -25.54 12.88 6.84
CA TYR A 161 -24.21 12.65 7.43
C TYR A 161 -23.89 13.58 8.60
N LYS A 162 -24.34 14.85 8.56
CA LYS A 162 -24.13 15.82 9.66
C LYS A 162 -24.88 15.43 10.93
N GLN A 163 -26.13 14.95 10.78
CA GLN A 163 -26.96 14.49 11.90
C GLN A 163 -26.42 13.18 12.48
N ASP A 164 -25.88 12.33 11.61
CA ASP A 164 -25.26 11.05 11.95
C ASP A 164 -23.82 11.22 12.51
N GLY A 165 -23.27 12.45 12.51
CA GLY A 165 -21.92 12.74 13.03
C GLY A 165 -20.79 12.25 12.14
N LEU A 166 -21.04 12.03 10.84
CA LEU A 166 -20.03 11.63 9.85
C LEU A 166 -19.36 12.85 9.20
N ASN A 167 -18.18 12.64 8.62
CA ASN A 167 -17.40 13.73 8.00
C ASN A 167 -18.00 14.22 6.68
N SER A 168 -18.58 13.33 5.89
CA SER A 168 -19.22 13.65 4.61
C SER A 168 -20.34 12.66 4.29
N GLU A 169 -20.97 12.84 3.14
CA GLU A 169 -21.97 11.91 2.58
C GLU A 169 -21.40 10.55 2.17
N VAL A 170 -20.06 10.46 2.10
CA VAL A 170 -19.34 9.20 1.80
C VAL A 170 -19.15 8.38 3.07
N PHE A 171 -19.22 7.08 2.95
CA PHE A 171 -18.94 6.17 4.06
C PHE A 171 -18.25 4.90 3.62
N VAL A 172 -17.20 4.51 4.35
CA VAL A 172 -16.47 3.25 4.20
C VAL A 172 -16.41 2.62 5.58
N ILE A 173 -17.28 1.65 5.84
CA ILE A 173 -17.53 1.14 7.19
C ILE A 173 -17.22 -0.34 7.26
N PHE A 174 -16.52 -0.74 8.33
CA PHE A 174 -16.18 -2.13 8.62
C PHE A 174 -16.87 -2.58 9.90
N ASN A 175 -17.71 -3.60 9.80
CA ASN A 175 -18.22 -4.36 10.94
C ASN A 175 -17.44 -5.68 11.03
N VAL A 176 -16.48 -5.73 11.95
CA VAL A 176 -15.59 -6.89 12.13
C VAL A 176 -16.38 -8.09 12.63
N GLU A 177 -17.34 -7.87 13.55
CA GLU A 177 -18.12 -8.93 14.19
C GLU A 177 -19.10 -9.61 13.22
N GLU A 178 -19.64 -8.85 12.29
CA GLU A 178 -20.58 -9.39 11.28
C GLU A 178 -19.88 -9.79 9.98
N ASN A 179 -18.56 -9.56 9.88
CA ASN A 179 -17.78 -9.83 8.68
C ASN A 179 -18.33 -9.12 7.43
N ILE A 180 -18.70 -7.85 7.58
CA ILE A 180 -19.28 -7.03 6.53
C ILE A 180 -18.56 -5.69 6.44
N ALA A 181 -18.26 -5.25 5.21
CA ALA A 181 -17.98 -3.85 4.90
C ALA A 181 -19.05 -3.28 3.99
N VAL A 182 -19.30 -1.98 4.17
CA VAL A 182 -20.21 -1.20 3.33
C VAL A 182 -19.49 0.03 2.82
N ILE A 183 -19.53 0.26 1.50
CA ILE A 183 -18.94 1.42 0.84
C ILE A 183 -20.05 2.15 0.10
N GLY A 184 -20.20 3.44 0.37
CA GLY A 184 -21.18 4.30 -0.30
C GLY A 184 -20.60 5.66 -0.66
N GLY A 185 -21.13 6.26 -1.74
CA GLY A 185 -20.82 7.62 -2.18
C GLY A 185 -19.49 7.81 -2.89
N THR A 186 -18.66 6.79 -3.04
CA THR A 186 -17.40 6.86 -3.79
C THR A 186 -17.32 5.79 -4.87
N TRP A 187 -16.80 6.18 -6.03
CA TRP A 187 -16.57 5.28 -7.16
C TRP A 187 -15.15 4.72 -7.20
N TYR A 188 -14.25 5.26 -6.41
CA TYR A 188 -12.83 4.90 -6.44
C TYR A 188 -12.60 3.42 -6.07
N GLY A 189 -12.11 2.61 -7.01
CA GLY A 189 -11.89 1.18 -6.83
C GLY A 189 -10.95 0.83 -5.69
N GLY A 190 -9.96 1.69 -5.43
CA GLY A 190 -8.99 1.53 -4.35
C GLY A 190 -9.59 1.47 -2.94
N GLU A 191 -10.85 1.87 -2.70
CA GLU A 191 -11.50 1.69 -1.39
C GLU A 191 -11.76 0.21 -1.09
N MET A 192 -12.20 -0.58 -2.08
CA MET A 192 -12.38 -2.03 -1.92
C MET A 192 -11.05 -2.72 -1.61
N LYS A 193 -9.98 -2.38 -2.38
CA LYS A 193 -8.64 -2.93 -2.20
C LYS A 193 -8.10 -2.63 -0.81
N LYS A 194 -8.01 -1.35 -0.46
CA LYS A 194 -7.41 -0.88 0.80
C LYS A 194 -8.28 -1.18 2.01
N GLY A 195 -9.58 -1.33 1.81
CA GLY A 195 -10.50 -1.80 2.83
C GLY A 195 -10.15 -3.21 3.30
N ILE A 196 -10.00 -4.14 2.37
CA ILE A 196 -9.61 -5.52 2.71
C ILE A 196 -8.18 -5.59 3.24
N PHE A 197 -7.25 -4.77 2.73
CA PHE A 197 -5.93 -4.65 3.33
C PHE A 197 -6.00 -4.23 4.81
N SER A 198 -6.86 -3.26 5.17
CA SER A 198 -7.10 -2.90 6.57
C SER A 198 -7.63 -4.08 7.39
N MET A 199 -8.50 -4.91 6.81
CA MET A 199 -9.00 -6.11 7.48
C MET A 199 -7.92 -7.19 7.65
N MET A 200 -7.03 -7.39 6.66
CA MET A 200 -5.87 -8.28 6.82
C MET A 200 -4.93 -7.77 7.93
N ASN A 201 -4.75 -6.44 8.04
CA ASN A 201 -4.01 -5.80 9.14
C ASN A 201 -4.69 -5.95 10.51
N TYR A 202 -5.97 -6.30 10.56
CA TYR A 202 -6.67 -6.67 11.79
C TYR A 202 -6.51 -8.17 12.10
N TRP A 203 -6.83 -9.05 11.14
CA TRP A 203 -6.90 -10.49 11.36
C TRP A 203 -5.53 -11.13 11.59
N LEU A 204 -4.56 -10.88 10.70
CA LEU A 204 -3.29 -11.59 10.72
C LEU A 204 -2.47 -11.34 11.99
N PRO A 205 -2.32 -10.09 12.49
CA PRO A 205 -1.55 -9.86 13.71
C PRO A 205 -2.16 -10.52 14.95
N LEU A 206 -3.48 -10.68 15.01
CA LEU A 206 -4.16 -11.41 16.09
C LEU A 206 -3.90 -12.93 16.03
N GLU A 207 -3.49 -13.43 14.85
CA GLU A 207 -3.03 -14.80 14.62
C GLU A 207 -1.48 -14.92 14.69
N ASN A 208 -0.76 -13.90 15.21
CA ASN A 208 0.71 -13.81 15.23
C ASN A 208 1.37 -13.89 13.83
N LYS A 209 0.68 -13.48 12.81
CA LYS A 209 1.17 -13.33 11.44
C LYS A 209 1.34 -11.86 11.11
N LEU A 210 2.42 -11.49 10.42
CA LEU A 210 2.67 -10.09 10.09
C LEU A 210 1.98 -9.73 8.78
N SER A 211 1.24 -8.63 8.77
CA SER A 211 0.71 -7.96 7.59
C SER A 211 1.54 -6.72 7.28
N MET A 212 1.87 -6.47 6.02
CA MET A 212 2.88 -5.50 5.60
C MET A 212 2.46 -4.69 4.38
N HIS A 213 2.67 -3.39 4.45
CA HIS A 213 2.60 -2.50 3.29
C HIS A 213 3.98 -2.38 2.66
N CYS A 214 4.33 -3.31 1.80
CA CYS A 214 5.63 -3.41 1.16
C CYS A 214 5.53 -4.10 -0.20
N SER A 215 6.52 -3.87 -1.07
CA SER A 215 6.78 -4.73 -2.23
C SER A 215 7.67 -5.91 -1.82
N ALA A 216 7.60 -7.00 -2.56
CA ALA A 216 8.44 -8.17 -2.34
C ALA A 216 8.91 -8.79 -3.65
N ASN A 217 10.16 -9.24 -3.68
CA ASN A 217 10.71 -10.01 -4.78
C ASN A 217 11.56 -11.19 -4.30
N VAL A 218 11.81 -12.15 -5.17
CA VAL A 218 12.63 -13.33 -4.89
C VAL A 218 13.71 -13.50 -5.96
N GLY A 219 14.95 -13.68 -5.51
CA GLY A 219 16.08 -13.95 -6.38
C GLY A 219 16.16 -15.40 -6.83
N GLU A 220 17.05 -15.70 -7.78
CA GLU A 220 17.26 -17.05 -8.34
C GLU A 220 17.64 -18.10 -7.28
N LYS A 221 18.26 -17.67 -6.18
CA LYS A 221 18.64 -18.55 -5.05
C LYS A 221 17.53 -18.70 -4.00
N GLY A 222 16.33 -18.18 -4.27
CA GLY A 222 15.22 -18.21 -3.32
C GLY A 222 15.31 -17.14 -2.22
N ASP A 223 16.26 -16.23 -2.31
CA ASP A 223 16.45 -15.14 -1.36
C ASP A 223 15.37 -14.06 -1.56
N VAL A 224 14.55 -13.87 -0.55
CA VAL A 224 13.47 -12.89 -0.57
C VAL A 224 13.94 -11.54 -0.05
N ALA A 225 13.51 -10.46 -0.70
CA ALA A 225 13.70 -9.10 -0.23
C ALA A 225 12.36 -8.37 -0.12
N LEU A 226 12.19 -7.61 0.98
CA LEU A 226 11.06 -6.75 1.24
C LEU A 226 11.47 -5.29 1.11
N PHE A 227 10.61 -4.48 0.49
CA PHE A 227 10.81 -3.05 0.30
C PHE A 227 9.63 -2.29 0.90
N PHE A 228 9.84 -1.67 2.05
CA PHE A 228 8.88 -0.76 2.65
C PHE A 228 9.16 0.66 2.22
N GLY A 229 8.12 1.46 2.05
CA GLY A 229 8.28 2.86 1.69
C GLY A 229 6.95 3.51 1.34
N LEU A 230 6.87 4.81 1.55
CA LEU A 230 5.72 5.62 1.16
C LEU A 230 5.76 5.98 -0.33
N SER A 231 4.69 6.58 -0.84
CA SER A 231 4.65 7.08 -2.21
C SER A 231 5.83 8.02 -2.51
N GLY A 232 6.47 7.85 -3.67
CA GLY A 232 7.59 8.69 -4.10
C GLY A 232 8.98 8.27 -3.57
N THR A 233 9.06 7.23 -2.74
CA THR A 233 10.36 6.71 -2.27
C THR A 233 11.04 5.75 -3.24
N GLY A 234 10.35 5.37 -4.33
CA GLY A 234 10.89 4.44 -5.34
C GLY A 234 10.59 2.97 -5.08
N LYS A 235 9.63 2.64 -4.20
CA LYS A 235 9.27 1.26 -3.83
C LYS A 235 9.09 0.35 -5.06
N THR A 236 8.19 0.69 -5.96
CA THR A 236 7.90 -0.09 -7.17
C THR A 236 9.13 -0.19 -8.08
N THR A 237 9.77 0.94 -8.39
CA THR A 237 10.94 1.00 -9.28
C THR A 237 12.13 0.19 -8.75
N LEU A 238 12.37 0.19 -7.43
CA LEU A 238 13.53 -0.48 -6.82
C LEU A 238 13.27 -1.96 -6.55
N SER A 239 12.02 -2.36 -6.31
CA SER A 239 11.66 -3.77 -6.15
C SER A 239 11.56 -4.53 -7.48
N THR A 240 11.39 -3.81 -8.59
CA THR A 240 11.41 -4.39 -9.93
C THR A 240 12.85 -4.54 -10.41
N ASP A 241 13.29 -5.78 -10.57
CA ASP A 241 14.63 -6.16 -11.03
C ASP A 241 14.49 -7.28 -12.06
N PRO A 242 15.10 -7.18 -13.26
CA PRO A 242 15.01 -8.22 -14.28
C PRO A 242 15.58 -9.58 -13.86
N LYS A 243 16.44 -9.61 -12.81
CA LYS A 243 17.03 -10.84 -12.25
C LYS A 243 16.25 -11.41 -11.07
N ARG A 244 15.17 -10.77 -10.64
CA ARG A 244 14.39 -11.16 -9.48
C ARG A 244 12.91 -11.19 -9.84
N LYS A 245 12.19 -12.24 -9.46
CA LYS A 245 10.76 -12.36 -9.73
C LYS A 245 9.95 -11.52 -8.74
N LEU A 246 9.03 -10.74 -9.23
CA LEU A 246 8.09 -9.97 -8.41
C LEU A 246 7.10 -10.93 -7.71
N ILE A 247 7.05 -10.90 -6.38
CA ILE A 247 6.00 -11.58 -5.61
C ILE A 247 4.75 -10.70 -5.57
N GLY A 248 4.93 -9.38 -5.35
CA GLY A 248 3.91 -8.36 -5.39
C GLY A 248 4.50 -6.97 -5.16
N ASP A 249 3.75 -5.94 -5.52
CA ASP A 249 4.24 -4.56 -5.52
C ASP A 249 3.81 -3.72 -4.31
N ASP A 250 2.82 -4.19 -3.48
CA ASP A 250 2.22 -3.30 -2.48
C ASP A 250 1.84 -3.95 -1.13
N GLU A 251 1.20 -5.13 -1.11
CA GLU A 251 0.58 -5.71 0.11
C GLU A 251 0.96 -7.17 0.31
N HIS A 252 1.56 -7.49 1.44
CA HIS A 252 2.05 -8.85 1.74
C HIS A 252 1.74 -9.29 3.17
N GLY A 253 1.66 -10.61 3.35
CA GLY A 253 1.71 -11.26 4.65
C GLY A 253 3.03 -12.01 4.84
N TRP A 254 3.38 -12.23 6.10
CA TRP A 254 4.50 -13.07 6.48
C TRP A 254 4.06 -14.02 7.59
N ASP A 255 3.79 -15.26 7.24
CA ASP A 255 3.40 -16.34 8.14
C ASP A 255 4.56 -17.31 8.43
N ASP A 256 4.26 -18.52 8.87
CA ASP A 256 5.28 -19.52 9.20
C ASP A 256 5.90 -20.22 7.96
N GLU A 257 5.26 -20.11 6.79
CA GLU A 257 5.81 -20.65 5.53
C GLU A 257 6.67 -19.62 4.79
N GLY A 258 6.52 -18.33 5.08
CA GLY A 258 7.25 -17.25 4.41
C GLY A 258 6.37 -16.07 4.03
N VAL A 259 6.81 -15.32 3.02
CA VAL A 259 6.11 -14.15 2.49
C VAL A 259 5.14 -14.55 1.39
N PHE A 260 3.95 -13.95 1.39
CA PHE A 260 2.93 -14.16 0.37
C PHE A 260 2.22 -12.85 0.03
N ASN A 261 1.88 -12.70 -1.24
CA ASN A 261 1.12 -11.56 -1.73
C ASN A 261 -0.35 -11.67 -1.29
N PHE A 262 -0.97 -10.55 -0.93
CA PHE A 262 -2.41 -10.48 -0.71
C PHE A 262 -3.19 -10.40 -2.00
N GLU A 263 -2.54 -9.94 -3.05
CA GLU A 263 -3.16 -9.52 -4.31
C GLU A 263 -2.89 -10.51 -5.45
N GLY A 264 -3.79 -10.53 -6.42
CA GLY A 264 -3.63 -11.22 -7.70
C GLY A 264 -3.23 -10.30 -8.84
N GLY A 265 -2.93 -9.05 -8.58
CA GLY A 265 -2.56 -8.03 -9.55
C GLY A 265 -1.83 -6.86 -8.95
N CYS A 266 -1.64 -5.82 -9.76
CA CYS A 266 -0.94 -4.60 -9.41
C CYS A 266 -1.82 -3.37 -9.64
N TYR A 267 -1.60 -2.30 -8.85
CA TYR A 267 -2.34 -1.05 -8.94
C TYR A 267 -1.38 0.14 -8.96
N ALA A 268 -0.95 0.52 -10.16
CA ALA A 268 0.10 1.50 -10.38
C ALA A 268 -0.44 2.90 -10.68
N LYS A 269 0.34 3.94 -10.36
CA LYS A 269 0.13 5.30 -10.87
C LYS A 269 0.55 5.36 -12.34
N THR A 270 -0.19 6.16 -13.13
CA THR A 270 0.10 6.35 -14.56
C THR A 270 0.40 7.79 -14.93
N ILE A 271 0.31 8.74 -13.99
CA ILE A 271 0.70 10.12 -14.27
C ILE A 271 2.20 10.18 -14.59
N ASN A 272 2.55 10.81 -15.71
CA ASN A 272 3.90 10.90 -16.25
C ASN A 272 4.57 9.54 -16.48
N LEU A 273 3.79 8.49 -16.73
CA LEU A 273 4.31 7.15 -17.02
C LEU A 273 5.15 7.19 -18.30
N ASP A 274 6.39 6.72 -18.17
CA ASP A 274 7.40 6.74 -19.24
C ASP A 274 7.86 5.31 -19.55
N PRO A 275 7.77 4.86 -20.82
CA PRO A 275 8.14 3.50 -21.20
C PRO A 275 9.64 3.19 -21.02
N GLU A 276 10.52 4.21 -21.00
CA GLU A 276 11.95 4.03 -20.78
C GLU A 276 12.29 3.85 -19.30
N HIS A 277 11.54 4.53 -18.42
CA HIS A 277 11.78 4.51 -16.98
C HIS A 277 11.00 3.42 -16.25
N GLU A 278 9.79 3.09 -16.71
CA GLU A 278 8.88 2.11 -16.10
C GLU A 278 8.31 1.13 -17.16
N PRO A 279 9.18 0.40 -17.90
CA PRO A 279 8.78 -0.45 -19.02
C PRO A 279 7.82 -1.57 -18.62
N GLU A 280 7.93 -2.13 -17.43
CA GLU A 280 7.05 -3.20 -16.95
C GLU A 280 5.61 -2.70 -16.75
N ILE A 281 5.43 -1.54 -16.10
CA ILE A 281 4.11 -0.96 -15.90
C ILE A 281 3.50 -0.57 -17.24
N TYR A 282 4.30 0.11 -18.09
CA TYR A 282 3.84 0.51 -19.42
C TYR A 282 3.43 -0.71 -20.26
N GLY A 283 4.24 -1.77 -20.27
CA GLY A 283 3.96 -3.01 -21.00
C GLY A 283 2.82 -3.84 -20.41
N ALA A 284 2.43 -3.58 -19.16
CA ALA A 284 1.29 -4.23 -18.52
C ALA A 284 -0.06 -3.58 -18.88
N ILE A 285 -0.05 -2.35 -19.46
CA ILE A 285 -1.26 -1.65 -19.90
C ILE A 285 -1.68 -2.21 -21.26
N LYS A 286 -2.51 -3.23 -21.23
CA LYS A 286 -3.03 -3.95 -22.40
C LYS A 286 -4.40 -4.53 -22.06
N ARG A 287 -5.03 -5.28 -22.99
CA ARG A 287 -6.33 -5.94 -22.75
C ARG A 287 -6.38 -6.58 -21.34
N ASN A 288 -7.48 -6.44 -20.65
CA ASN A 288 -7.77 -6.82 -19.26
C ASN A 288 -7.15 -5.88 -18.19
N ALA A 289 -6.32 -4.91 -18.56
CA ALA A 289 -6.00 -3.82 -17.64
C ALA A 289 -7.17 -2.82 -17.61
N LEU A 290 -7.32 -2.12 -16.48
CA LEU A 290 -8.36 -1.11 -16.27
C LEU A 290 -7.71 0.19 -15.84
N LEU A 291 -7.87 1.24 -16.66
CA LEU A 291 -7.38 2.59 -16.41
C LEU A 291 -8.43 3.41 -15.66
N GLU A 292 -8.00 4.21 -14.69
CA GLU A 292 -8.86 5.12 -13.92
C GLU A 292 -8.39 6.57 -14.09
N ASN A 293 -9.32 7.44 -14.48
CA ASN A 293 -9.19 8.89 -14.53
C ASN A 293 -8.10 9.43 -15.49
N VAL A 294 -7.62 8.63 -16.42
CA VAL A 294 -6.70 9.11 -17.46
C VAL A 294 -7.44 9.97 -18.49
N VAL A 295 -6.72 10.80 -19.19
CA VAL A 295 -7.24 11.57 -20.33
C VAL A 295 -6.90 10.84 -21.61
N LEU A 296 -7.89 10.68 -22.50
CA LEU A 296 -7.70 10.10 -23.83
C LEU A 296 -7.59 11.20 -24.89
N ARG A 297 -6.65 11.03 -25.82
CA ARG A 297 -6.53 11.86 -27.03
C ARG A 297 -7.61 11.48 -28.05
N ALA A 298 -7.74 12.26 -29.11
CA ALA A 298 -8.71 12.04 -30.16
C ALA A 298 -8.56 10.67 -30.89
N ASP A 299 -7.34 10.15 -30.94
CA ASP A 299 -7.00 8.82 -31.49
C ASP A 299 -7.20 7.67 -30.47
N LYS A 300 -7.75 7.97 -29.29
CA LYS A 300 -7.94 7.08 -28.15
C LYS A 300 -6.66 6.61 -27.45
N SER A 301 -5.51 7.14 -27.80
CA SER A 301 -4.29 6.93 -27.01
C SER A 301 -4.37 7.67 -25.67
N VAL A 302 -3.66 7.15 -24.65
CA VAL A 302 -3.64 7.76 -23.32
C VAL A 302 -2.66 8.94 -23.27
N ASP A 303 -3.10 10.07 -22.73
CA ASP A 303 -2.21 11.17 -22.38
C ASP A 303 -1.77 11.04 -20.91
N TYR A 304 -0.65 10.38 -20.69
CA TYR A 304 -0.10 10.17 -19.33
C TYR A 304 0.42 11.46 -18.68
N ALA A 305 0.66 12.53 -19.45
CA ALA A 305 1.12 13.81 -18.90
C ALA A 305 -0.04 14.72 -18.46
N ASP A 306 -1.27 14.42 -18.88
CA ASP A 306 -2.44 15.24 -18.57
C ASP A 306 -2.97 14.94 -17.18
N ALA A 307 -2.81 15.89 -16.26
CA ALA A 307 -3.31 15.86 -14.89
C ALA A 307 -4.62 16.66 -14.71
N SER A 308 -5.33 17.03 -15.78
CA SER A 308 -6.52 17.89 -15.71
C SER A 308 -7.66 17.27 -14.89
N LYS A 309 -7.80 15.95 -14.89
CA LYS A 309 -8.75 15.25 -14.02
C LYS A 309 -8.19 15.05 -12.62
N THR A 310 -6.94 14.58 -12.52
CA THR A 310 -6.25 14.30 -11.26
C THR A 310 -4.78 13.97 -11.49
N GLU A 311 -3.92 14.22 -10.51
CA GLU A 311 -2.54 13.67 -10.46
C GLU A 311 -2.51 12.20 -10.00
N ASN A 312 -3.65 11.62 -9.62
CA ASN A 312 -3.79 10.24 -9.14
C ASN A 312 -4.41 9.31 -10.18
N THR A 313 -4.02 9.47 -11.45
CA THR A 313 -4.39 8.52 -12.50
C THR A 313 -3.82 7.14 -12.19
N ARG A 314 -4.59 6.08 -12.45
CA ARG A 314 -4.26 4.71 -12.05
C ARG A 314 -4.48 3.70 -13.16
N VAL A 315 -3.82 2.57 -13.04
CA VAL A 315 -4.12 1.34 -13.77
C VAL A 315 -4.11 0.14 -12.82
N SER A 316 -5.12 -0.70 -12.90
CA SER A 316 -5.11 -2.06 -12.33
C SER A 316 -4.92 -3.09 -13.43
N TYR A 317 -4.12 -4.12 -13.17
CA TYR A 317 -3.89 -5.23 -14.09
C TYR A 317 -3.55 -6.52 -13.34
N PRO A 318 -3.89 -7.69 -13.91
CA PRO A 318 -3.50 -8.97 -13.31
C PRO A 318 -1.98 -9.12 -13.33
N ILE A 319 -1.40 -9.72 -12.28
CA ILE A 319 0.06 -9.79 -12.11
C ILE A 319 0.75 -10.54 -13.26
N GLU A 320 0.02 -11.41 -13.95
CA GLU A 320 0.50 -12.14 -15.13
C GLU A 320 0.88 -11.22 -16.31
N HIS A 321 0.48 -9.94 -16.26
CA HIS A 321 0.97 -8.95 -17.21
C HIS A 321 2.44 -8.60 -16.99
N ILE A 322 2.97 -8.79 -15.78
CA ILE A 322 4.40 -8.66 -15.46
C ILE A 322 5.10 -9.98 -15.82
N LYS A 323 5.96 -9.92 -16.83
CA LYS A 323 6.64 -11.11 -17.36
C LYS A 323 7.46 -11.86 -16.30
N ASN A 324 8.16 -11.12 -15.45
CA ASN A 324 9.04 -11.66 -14.40
C ASN A 324 8.37 -11.62 -13.02
N HIS A 325 7.21 -12.25 -12.87
CA HIS A 325 6.56 -12.45 -11.58
C HIS A 325 6.77 -13.88 -11.04
N GLU A 326 6.56 -14.06 -9.74
CA GLU A 326 6.53 -15.39 -9.11
C GLU A 326 5.11 -15.96 -9.19
N PRO A 327 4.86 -17.01 -10.00
CA PRO A 327 3.50 -17.50 -10.26
C PRO A 327 2.77 -17.99 -9.02
N SER A 328 3.48 -18.48 -8.01
CA SER A 328 2.88 -18.92 -6.74
C SER A 328 2.46 -17.76 -5.84
N LEU A 329 2.87 -16.54 -6.15
CA LEU A 329 2.65 -15.32 -5.35
C LEU A 329 3.17 -15.44 -3.91
N LYS A 330 4.10 -16.36 -3.66
CA LYS A 330 4.70 -16.61 -2.35
C LYS A 330 6.13 -17.09 -2.48
N ALA A 331 6.91 -16.91 -1.42
CA ALA A 331 8.27 -17.42 -1.32
C ALA A 331 8.64 -17.65 0.15
N GLY A 332 9.87 -18.09 0.40
CA GLY A 332 10.38 -18.32 1.75
C GLY A 332 10.50 -17.04 2.61
N HIS A 333 11.21 -17.16 3.71
CA HIS A 333 11.42 -16.03 4.62
C HIS A 333 12.37 -14.98 4.05
N PRO A 334 12.16 -13.68 4.32
CA PRO A 334 13.03 -12.62 3.86
C PRO A 334 14.46 -12.76 4.39
N LYS A 335 15.42 -12.61 3.49
CA LYS A 335 16.83 -12.45 3.84
C LYS A 335 17.19 -10.98 4.08
N ASN A 336 16.55 -10.08 3.34
CA ASN A 336 16.80 -8.66 3.44
C ASN A 336 15.48 -7.88 3.54
N ILE A 337 15.44 -6.91 4.44
CA ILE A 337 14.35 -5.97 4.63
C ILE A 337 14.91 -4.56 4.41
N ILE A 338 14.29 -3.80 3.52
CA ILE A 338 14.76 -2.50 3.08
C ILE A 338 13.67 -1.46 3.36
N PHE A 339 13.98 -0.50 4.24
CA PHE A 339 13.15 0.67 4.48
C PHE A 339 13.59 1.79 3.55
N LEU A 340 12.72 2.20 2.64
CA LEU A 340 12.97 3.29 1.71
C LEU A 340 12.47 4.61 2.30
N SER A 341 13.31 5.60 2.27
CA SER A 341 12.99 6.98 2.63
C SER A 341 13.42 7.93 1.50
N ALA A 342 12.73 9.03 1.33
CA ALA A 342 13.15 10.12 0.47
C ALA A 342 13.37 11.35 1.35
N ASP A 343 14.55 11.45 1.97
CA ASP A 343 14.89 12.58 2.83
C ASP A 343 15.14 13.84 2.01
N ALA A 344 14.32 14.85 2.20
CA ALA A 344 14.44 16.14 1.51
C ALA A 344 15.26 17.17 2.32
N PHE A 345 15.74 16.78 3.49
CA PHE A 345 16.62 17.64 4.30
C PHE A 345 18.11 17.46 3.97
N GLY A 346 18.46 16.40 3.23
CA GLY A 346 19.82 16.10 2.82
C GLY A 346 20.71 15.57 3.96
N ILE A 347 20.12 14.94 4.95
CA ILE A 347 20.78 14.51 6.19
C ILE A 347 21.01 13.00 6.22
N LEU A 348 20.01 12.19 5.82
CA LEU A 348 20.14 10.74 5.94
C LEU A 348 21.13 10.17 4.90
N PRO A 349 21.97 9.20 5.31
CA PRO A 349 22.94 8.56 4.42
C PRO A 349 22.23 7.72 3.34
N PRO A 350 22.87 7.45 2.18
CA PRO A 350 22.31 6.64 1.11
C PRO A 350 21.89 5.24 1.55
N VAL A 351 22.66 4.63 2.45
CA VAL A 351 22.40 3.31 3.02
C VAL A 351 22.91 3.20 4.44
N SER A 352 22.14 2.55 5.30
CA SER A 352 22.53 2.23 6.68
C SER A 352 22.08 0.82 7.03
N LYS A 353 22.90 0.08 7.78
CA LYS A 353 22.49 -1.17 8.41
C LYS A 353 21.85 -0.87 9.76
N LEU A 354 20.73 -1.53 10.05
CA LEU A 354 19.98 -1.37 11.30
C LEU A 354 20.15 -2.60 12.20
N SER A 355 20.25 -2.39 13.54
CA SER A 355 19.98 -3.45 14.50
C SER A 355 18.48 -3.82 14.49
N LYS A 356 18.12 -4.95 15.12
CA LYS A 356 16.72 -5.33 15.28
C LYS A 356 15.88 -4.23 15.95
N GLU A 357 16.41 -3.65 17.01
CA GLU A 357 15.74 -2.62 17.79
C GLU A 357 15.62 -1.31 16.99
N GLN A 358 16.66 -0.93 16.26
CA GLN A 358 16.59 0.21 15.32
C GLN A 358 15.56 -0.06 14.21
N ALA A 359 15.48 -1.28 13.69
CA ALA A 359 14.49 -1.64 12.70
C ALA A 359 13.07 -1.37 13.21
N MET A 360 12.75 -1.74 14.45
CA MET A 360 11.43 -1.45 15.04
C MET A 360 11.19 0.06 15.21
N TYR A 361 12.20 0.83 15.62
CA TYR A 361 12.10 2.29 15.73
C TYR A 361 11.82 2.96 14.37
N TYR A 362 12.61 2.62 13.34
CA TYR A 362 12.46 3.21 12.00
C TYR A 362 11.22 2.71 11.28
N PHE A 363 10.79 1.49 11.55
CA PHE A 363 9.51 0.95 11.07
C PHE A 363 8.31 1.72 11.66
N LEU A 364 8.30 1.95 12.97
CA LEU A 364 7.27 2.78 13.62
C LEU A 364 7.31 4.23 13.15
N SER A 365 8.48 4.77 12.87
CA SER A 365 8.61 6.12 12.35
C SER A 365 8.04 6.24 10.93
N GLY A 366 8.34 5.29 10.04
CA GLY A 366 7.85 5.29 8.64
C GLY A 366 8.11 6.61 7.95
N TYR A 367 9.38 7.10 8.03
CA TYR A 367 9.75 8.44 7.63
C TYR A 367 9.94 8.57 6.12
N THR A 368 9.42 9.67 5.59
CA THR A 368 9.82 10.25 4.30
C THR A 368 9.66 11.77 4.37
N ALA A 369 10.01 12.49 3.30
CA ALA A 369 9.71 13.92 3.20
C ALA A 369 8.85 14.20 1.96
N LYS A 370 7.90 15.11 2.10
CA LYS A 370 7.17 15.73 0.99
C LYS A 370 7.93 16.96 0.54
N VAL A 371 8.00 17.17 -0.76
CA VAL A 371 8.69 18.32 -1.37
C VAL A 371 7.70 19.20 -2.14
N ALA A 372 8.08 20.44 -2.40
CA ALA A 372 7.28 21.38 -3.19
C ALA A 372 6.91 20.77 -4.56
N GLY A 373 5.67 20.95 -4.97
CA GLY A 373 5.13 20.43 -6.24
C GLY A 373 4.68 18.97 -6.23
N THR A 374 4.86 18.23 -5.11
CA THR A 374 4.34 16.85 -4.99
C THR A 374 2.91 16.79 -4.44
N GLU A 375 2.49 17.82 -3.71
CA GLU A 375 1.12 18.01 -3.22
C GLU A 375 0.77 19.50 -3.22
N ARG A 376 -0.48 19.82 -3.45
CA ARG A 376 -0.99 21.20 -3.46
C ARG A 376 -0.75 21.88 -2.11
N GLY A 377 -0.06 23.03 -2.12
CA GLY A 377 0.21 23.85 -0.93
C GLY A 377 1.52 23.53 -0.20
N ILE A 378 2.34 22.60 -0.69
CA ILE A 378 3.68 22.34 -0.13
C ILE A 378 4.70 23.21 -0.85
N THR A 379 5.29 24.17 -0.11
CA THR A 379 6.29 25.13 -0.61
C THR A 379 7.71 24.84 -0.10
N GLU A 380 7.84 24.10 1.01
CA GLU A 380 9.10 23.68 1.62
C GLU A 380 9.08 22.19 1.96
N PRO A 381 10.26 21.55 2.14
CA PRO A 381 10.32 20.16 2.59
C PRO A 381 9.63 19.97 3.94
N GLN A 382 8.73 18.98 3.99
CA GLN A 382 8.01 18.61 5.20
C GLN A 382 8.28 17.15 5.56
N ALA A 383 8.75 16.92 6.78
CA ALA A 383 8.85 15.55 7.31
C ALA A 383 7.47 14.93 7.41
N THR A 384 7.33 13.72 6.91
CA THR A 384 6.12 12.91 6.97
C THR A 384 6.43 11.61 7.66
N PHE A 385 5.62 11.26 8.65
CA PHE A 385 5.74 10.03 9.40
C PHE A 385 4.43 9.24 9.27
N SER A 386 4.54 7.97 8.89
CA SER A 386 3.42 7.07 8.75
C SER A 386 3.79 5.72 9.36
N ALA A 387 3.23 5.40 10.52
CA ALA A 387 3.54 4.18 11.25
C ALA A 387 3.58 2.96 10.34
N CYS A 388 4.65 2.18 10.45
CA CYS A 388 4.85 0.94 9.70
C CYS A 388 4.73 1.11 8.17
N PHE A 389 4.97 2.33 7.66
CA PHE A 389 4.77 2.74 6.26
C PHE A 389 3.32 2.56 5.75
N GLY A 390 2.35 2.38 6.64
CA GLY A 390 0.97 2.05 6.29
C GLY A 390 -0.08 2.50 7.32
N GLU A 391 0.18 3.54 8.09
CA GLU A 391 -0.67 4.00 9.20
C GLU A 391 -2.17 4.10 8.86
N PRO A 392 -2.60 4.62 7.69
CA PRO A 392 -4.03 4.71 7.36
C PRO A 392 -4.76 3.37 7.29
N PHE A 393 -4.01 2.25 7.23
CA PHE A 393 -4.55 0.90 7.06
C PHE A 393 -4.42 0.04 8.31
N MET A 394 -3.98 0.59 9.46
CA MET A 394 -3.67 -0.17 10.65
C MET A 394 -4.77 -0.05 11.70
N PRO A 395 -5.60 -1.10 11.90
CA PRO A 395 -6.62 -1.09 12.95
C PRO A 395 -6.04 -1.26 14.36
N LEU A 396 -4.94 -2.01 14.52
CA LEU A 396 -4.33 -2.26 15.82
C LEU A 396 -3.29 -1.19 16.15
N HIS A 397 -2.85 -1.15 17.42
CA HIS A 397 -1.77 -0.24 17.82
C HIS A 397 -0.48 -0.54 17.03
N PRO A 398 0.23 0.47 16.48
CA PRO A 398 1.39 0.24 15.61
C PRO A 398 2.50 -0.61 16.21
N THR A 399 2.68 -0.58 17.54
CA THR A 399 3.69 -1.41 18.23
C THR A 399 3.44 -2.91 18.09
N VAL A 400 2.20 -3.35 17.86
CA VAL A 400 1.87 -4.76 17.59
C VAL A 400 2.60 -5.25 16.34
N TYR A 401 2.54 -4.46 15.27
CA TYR A 401 3.21 -4.80 13.98
C TYR A 401 4.73 -4.73 14.11
N ALA A 402 5.24 -3.72 14.84
CA ALA A 402 6.68 -3.58 15.07
C ALA A 402 7.23 -4.75 15.90
N ARG A 403 6.53 -5.19 16.93
CA ARG A 403 6.88 -6.37 17.72
C ARG A 403 6.93 -7.63 16.85
N LEU A 404 5.87 -7.89 16.06
CA LEU A 404 5.82 -9.03 15.15
C LEU A 404 6.96 -9.00 14.12
N LEU A 405 7.29 -7.83 13.57
CA LEU A 405 8.42 -7.67 12.66
C LEU A 405 9.75 -8.01 13.37
N GLY A 406 9.95 -7.51 14.59
CA GLY A 406 11.14 -7.78 15.40
C GLY A 406 11.30 -9.27 15.72
N GLU A 407 10.23 -9.96 16.10
CA GLU A 407 10.22 -11.40 16.35
C GLU A 407 10.60 -12.20 15.10
N LYS A 408 10.07 -11.82 13.94
CA LYS A 408 10.38 -12.47 12.66
C LYS A 408 11.81 -12.17 12.18
N ILE A 409 12.31 -10.95 12.36
CA ILE A 409 13.72 -10.59 12.09
C ILE A 409 14.66 -11.50 12.91
N GLU A 410 14.38 -11.66 14.19
CA GLU A 410 15.19 -12.50 15.08
C GLU A 410 15.11 -13.98 14.71
N LYS A 411 13.89 -14.50 14.53
CA LYS A 411 13.65 -15.91 14.22
C LYS A 411 14.31 -16.35 12.89
N HIS A 412 14.34 -15.46 11.89
CA HIS A 412 14.80 -15.78 10.54
C HIS A 412 16.12 -15.09 10.16
N GLU A 413 16.76 -14.41 11.13
CA GLU A 413 18.06 -13.73 10.95
C GLU A 413 18.09 -12.79 9.74
N ALA A 414 16.98 -12.06 9.51
CA ALA A 414 16.86 -11.13 8.40
C ALA A 414 17.72 -9.88 8.62
N ASN A 415 18.46 -9.46 7.60
CA ASN A 415 19.17 -8.18 7.64
C ASN A 415 18.21 -7.04 7.35
N VAL A 416 18.38 -5.93 8.04
CA VAL A 416 17.56 -4.73 7.85
C VAL A 416 18.42 -3.53 7.48
N TYR A 417 17.97 -2.78 6.48
CA TYR A 417 18.66 -1.61 5.96
C TYR A 417 17.67 -0.44 5.80
N LEU A 418 18.16 0.77 6.06
CA LEU A 418 17.51 2.02 5.70
C LEU A 418 18.21 2.56 4.45
N VAL A 419 17.47 2.80 3.37
CA VAL A 419 17.98 3.33 2.12
C VAL A 419 17.29 4.66 1.83
N ASN A 420 18.08 5.71 1.67
CA ASN A 420 17.61 7.04 1.34
C ASN A 420 17.70 7.28 -0.17
N THR A 421 16.57 7.59 -0.78
CA THR A 421 16.44 7.94 -2.20
C THR A 421 16.26 9.44 -2.43
N GLY A 422 16.47 10.24 -1.38
CA GLY A 422 16.23 11.67 -1.33
C GLY A 422 17.44 12.53 -1.77
N TRP A 423 17.71 13.58 -1.02
CA TRP A 423 18.69 14.61 -1.36
C TRP A 423 20.01 14.42 -0.61
N SER A 424 21.07 14.99 -1.16
CA SER A 424 22.41 15.07 -0.59
C SER A 424 23.05 16.42 -0.94
N GLY A 425 23.99 16.89 -0.10
CA GLY A 425 24.68 18.15 -0.31
C GLY A 425 23.89 19.40 0.02
N GLY A 426 22.76 19.25 0.68
CA GLY A 426 21.81 20.30 1.06
C GLY A 426 20.38 19.80 1.06
N SER A 427 19.49 20.61 1.63
CA SER A 427 18.04 20.37 1.56
C SER A 427 17.52 20.53 0.12
N TYR A 428 16.27 20.09 -0.11
CA TYR A 428 15.56 20.38 -1.36
C TYR A 428 15.68 21.86 -1.77
N GLY A 429 16.01 22.11 -3.04
CA GLY A 429 16.27 23.46 -3.57
C GLY A 429 17.73 23.90 -3.46
N VAL A 430 18.56 23.27 -2.64
CA VAL A 430 20.01 23.52 -2.51
C VAL A 430 20.81 22.29 -2.90
N GLY A 431 20.51 21.15 -2.29
CA GLY A 431 21.13 19.87 -2.60
C GLY A 431 20.60 19.24 -3.89
N LYS A 432 21.17 18.11 -4.26
CA LYS A 432 20.75 17.33 -5.42
C LYS A 432 20.13 16.02 -4.96
N ARG A 433 19.06 15.57 -5.64
CA ARG A 433 18.52 14.23 -5.43
C ARG A 433 19.59 13.19 -5.82
N MET A 434 19.76 12.18 -4.99
CA MET A 434 20.68 11.08 -5.28
C MET A 434 20.32 10.40 -6.60
N SER A 435 21.34 10.06 -7.38
CA SER A 435 21.10 9.41 -8.67
C SER A 435 20.49 8.02 -8.48
N ILE A 436 19.63 7.63 -9.39
CA ILE A 436 19.05 6.28 -9.40
C ILE A 436 20.14 5.21 -9.51
N LYS A 437 21.27 5.53 -10.16
CA LYS A 437 22.45 4.66 -10.27
C LYS A 437 23.07 4.37 -8.90
N ALA A 438 23.29 5.40 -8.08
CA ALA A 438 23.84 5.25 -6.72
C ALA A 438 22.87 4.49 -5.82
N THR A 439 21.58 4.79 -5.89
CA THR A 439 20.54 4.07 -5.12
C THR A 439 20.49 2.59 -5.52
N ARG A 440 20.52 2.26 -6.82
CA ARG A 440 20.57 0.87 -7.29
C ARG A 440 21.85 0.16 -6.87
N ALA A 441 23.00 0.84 -6.83
CA ALA A 441 24.23 0.26 -6.31
C ALA A 441 24.09 -0.14 -4.83
N CYS A 442 23.47 0.70 -4.00
CA CYS A 442 23.14 0.36 -2.61
C CYS A 442 22.24 -0.86 -2.51
N ILE A 443 21.16 -0.89 -3.30
CA ILE A 443 20.22 -2.03 -3.33
C ILE A 443 20.92 -3.31 -3.78
N ASN A 444 21.70 -3.26 -4.86
CA ASN A 444 22.42 -4.43 -5.37
C ASN A 444 23.39 -5.00 -4.34
N ALA A 445 24.14 -4.13 -3.64
CA ALA A 445 25.07 -4.55 -2.58
C ALA A 445 24.35 -5.19 -1.38
N ILE A 446 23.10 -4.79 -1.09
CA ILE A 446 22.25 -5.45 -0.10
C ILE A 446 21.83 -6.83 -0.61
N LEU A 447 21.31 -6.91 -1.84
CA LEU A 447 20.73 -8.12 -2.41
C LEU A 447 21.78 -9.23 -2.66
N ASP A 448 22.98 -8.86 -3.13
CA ASP A 448 24.08 -9.82 -3.35
C ASP A 448 24.90 -10.10 -2.08
N GLY A 449 24.66 -9.34 -1.01
CA GLY A 449 25.32 -9.49 0.29
C GLY A 449 26.70 -8.86 0.39
N SER A 450 27.21 -8.19 -0.65
CA SER A 450 28.53 -7.54 -0.63
C SER A 450 28.64 -6.47 0.44
N ILE A 451 27.54 -5.77 0.77
CA ILE A 451 27.49 -4.78 1.84
C ILE A 451 27.90 -5.36 3.21
N THR A 452 27.66 -6.65 3.45
CA THR A 452 28.02 -7.28 4.74
C THR A 452 29.53 -7.42 4.95
N LYS A 453 30.32 -7.26 3.89
CA LYS A 453 31.79 -7.34 3.89
C LYS A 453 32.43 -5.96 4.06
N CYS A 454 31.64 -4.88 4.03
CA CYS A 454 32.13 -3.51 4.19
C CYS A 454 32.52 -3.25 5.65
N GLU A 455 33.48 -2.35 5.85
CA GLU A 455 33.70 -1.73 7.15
C GLU A 455 32.63 -0.66 7.36
N PHE A 456 32.09 -0.59 8.57
CA PHE A 456 31.09 0.39 8.96
C PHE A 456 31.66 1.41 9.93
N GLU A 457 31.12 2.62 9.91
CA GLU A 457 31.31 3.65 10.93
C GLU A 457 29.95 4.06 11.50
N ASN A 458 29.97 4.68 12.69
CA ASN A 458 28.76 5.20 13.31
C ASN A 458 28.38 6.56 12.73
N PHE A 459 27.16 6.68 12.25
CA PHE A 459 26.56 7.94 11.84
C PHE A 459 25.96 8.63 13.08
N GLU A 460 26.62 9.67 13.54
CA GLU A 460 26.30 10.36 14.79
C GLU A 460 24.87 10.90 14.83
N VAL A 461 24.34 11.08 16.05
CA VAL A 461 22.97 11.52 16.37
C VAL A 461 21.93 10.44 16.05
N PHE A 462 21.88 9.94 14.82
CA PHE A 462 20.96 8.87 14.41
C PHE A 462 21.46 7.47 14.80
N ASN A 463 22.72 7.37 15.20
CA ASN A 463 23.36 6.13 15.64
C ASN A 463 23.24 4.97 14.65
N LEU A 464 23.34 5.27 13.35
CA LEU A 464 23.21 4.30 12.27
C LEU A 464 24.59 3.78 11.84
N ALA A 465 24.67 2.49 11.48
CA ALA A 465 25.89 1.92 10.90
C ALA A 465 25.91 2.19 9.38
N ILE A 466 26.86 3.02 8.93
CA ILE A 466 27.03 3.37 7.51
C ILE A 466 28.33 2.76 6.95
N PRO A 467 28.35 2.24 5.71
CA PRO A 467 29.56 1.69 5.12
C PRO A 467 30.55 2.82 4.80
N LYS A 468 31.83 2.61 5.08
CA LYS A 468 32.92 3.55 4.74
C LYS A 468 33.19 3.60 3.23
N ALA A 469 32.97 2.50 2.54
CA ALA A 469 33.10 2.37 1.10
C ALA A 469 32.05 1.37 0.57
N LEU A 470 31.52 1.64 -0.62
CA LEU A 470 30.57 0.75 -1.29
C LEU A 470 30.79 0.84 -2.81
N GLU A 471 30.89 -0.31 -3.48
CA GLU A 471 31.09 -0.33 -4.92
C GLU A 471 29.93 0.36 -5.67
N GLY A 472 30.26 1.20 -6.63
CA GLY A 472 29.29 1.96 -7.41
C GLY A 472 28.70 3.18 -6.72
N VAL A 473 29.13 3.50 -5.50
CA VAL A 473 28.75 4.72 -4.76
C VAL A 473 29.99 5.54 -4.41
N GLU A 474 29.97 6.82 -4.73
CA GLU A 474 31.07 7.73 -4.33
C GLU A 474 31.17 7.80 -2.81
N SER A 475 32.35 7.57 -2.25
CA SER A 475 32.55 7.50 -0.79
C SER A 475 32.13 8.78 -0.07
N VAL A 476 32.21 9.94 -0.74
CA VAL A 476 31.77 11.22 -0.18
C VAL A 476 30.27 11.24 0.12
N LEU A 477 29.46 10.49 -0.64
CA LEU A 477 28.00 10.41 -0.47
C LEU A 477 27.62 9.57 0.75
N LEU A 478 28.45 8.57 1.13
CA LEU A 478 28.12 7.61 2.18
C LEU A 478 27.97 8.25 3.55
N ASN A 479 28.72 9.33 3.82
CA ASN A 479 28.52 10.15 5.01
C ASN A 479 28.10 11.58 4.59
N PRO A 480 26.81 11.93 4.72
CA PRO A 480 26.24 13.16 4.17
C PRO A 480 26.91 14.46 4.60
N ILE A 481 27.48 14.52 5.79
CA ILE A 481 28.22 15.72 6.22
C ILE A 481 29.34 16.09 5.23
N ASN A 482 29.93 15.11 4.55
CA ASN A 482 31.02 15.34 3.59
C ASN A 482 30.54 16.04 2.31
N THR A 483 29.26 15.97 2.01
CA THR A 483 28.65 16.55 0.80
C THR A 483 28.22 18.01 0.98
N TRP A 484 28.08 18.48 2.22
CA TRP A 484 27.66 19.85 2.50
C TRP A 484 28.84 20.83 2.44
N SER A 485 28.67 21.98 1.79
CA SER A 485 29.65 23.06 1.79
C SER A 485 29.75 23.75 3.15
N ASP A 486 28.61 23.93 3.82
CA ASP A 486 28.52 24.50 5.19
C ASP A 486 28.21 23.39 6.20
N LYS A 487 29.23 23.01 6.98
CA LYS A 487 29.10 21.98 8.02
C LYS A 487 28.24 22.43 9.21
N ASN A 488 28.19 23.72 9.52
CA ASN A 488 27.33 24.23 10.59
C ASN A 488 25.86 24.17 10.19
N ALA A 489 25.54 24.53 8.95
CA ALA A 489 24.20 24.38 8.41
C ALA A 489 23.75 22.90 8.37
N TYR A 490 24.67 21.97 8.07
CA TYR A 490 24.41 20.54 8.19
C TYR A 490 24.01 20.15 9.61
N ILE A 491 24.83 20.54 10.63
CA ILE A 491 24.59 20.19 12.04
C ILE A 491 23.22 20.71 12.50
N VAL A 492 22.91 21.97 12.21
CA VAL A 492 21.59 22.57 12.57
C VAL A 492 20.44 21.80 11.93
N THR A 493 20.55 21.44 10.65
CA THR A 493 19.50 20.71 9.93
C THR A 493 19.39 19.26 10.42
N ARG A 494 20.52 18.61 10.73
CA ARG A 494 20.57 17.27 11.32
C ARG A 494 19.81 17.23 12.65
N ASP A 495 20.15 18.16 13.54
CA ASP A 495 19.55 18.21 14.88
C ASP A 495 18.04 18.55 14.80
N LYS A 496 17.65 19.41 13.86
CA LYS A 496 16.23 19.69 13.56
C LYS A 496 15.49 18.41 13.13
N LEU A 497 16.04 17.65 12.18
CA LEU A 497 15.44 16.40 11.73
C LEU A 497 15.36 15.36 12.86
N ALA A 498 16.42 15.22 13.64
CA ALA A 498 16.46 14.32 14.79
C ALA A 498 15.38 14.66 15.83
N HIS A 499 15.18 15.95 16.12
CA HIS A 499 14.07 16.41 16.98
C HIS A 499 12.69 16.02 16.41
N MET A 500 12.49 16.11 15.10
CA MET A 500 11.23 15.69 14.47
C MET A 500 10.96 14.19 14.68
N PHE A 501 11.99 13.34 14.54
CA PHE A 501 11.87 11.91 14.85
C PHE A 501 11.49 11.66 16.30
N ILE A 502 12.20 12.29 17.24
CA ILE A 502 11.96 12.16 18.69
C ILE A 502 10.53 12.61 19.03
N GLN A 503 10.09 13.76 18.51
CA GLN A 503 8.74 14.27 18.79
C GLN A 503 7.65 13.38 18.19
N ASN A 504 7.84 12.89 16.96
CA ASN A 504 6.90 11.94 16.36
C ASN A 504 6.79 10.66 17.18
N PHE A 505 7.90 10.17 17.73
CA PHE A 505 7.93 8.88 18.41
C PHE A 505 7.22 8.89 19.77
N LYS A 506 7.07 10.04 20.40
CA LYS A 506 6.35 10.20 21.70
C LYS A 506 4.93 9.63 21.69
N ARG A 507 4.29 9.62 20.53
CA ARG A 507 2.93 9.07 20.39
C ARG A 507 2.83 7.54 20.60
N TYR A 508 3.96 6.84 20.68
CA TYR A 508 4.02 5.40 20.93
C TYR A 508 4.48 5.08 22.36
N GLU A 509 4.83 6.08 23.15
CA GLU A 509 5.30 5.92 24.54
C GLU A 509 4.15 5.76 25.55
N ASP A 510 2.92 5.63 25.05
CA ASP A 510 1.72 5.27 25.82
C ASP A 510 1.69 3.77 26.20
N VAL A 511 2.51 2.95 25.53
CA VAL A 511 2.67 1.52 25.83
C VAL A 511 4.13 1.17 26.12
N LYS A 512 4.35 0.09 26.86
CA LYS A 512 5.69 -0.34 27.31
C LYS A 512 6.65 -0.59 26.15
N GLU A 513 6.19 -1.26 25.11
CA GLU A 513 6.98 -1.56 23.91
C GLU A 513 7.46 -0.28 23.21
N GLY A 514 6.63 0.75 23.12
CA GLY A 514 7.00 2.03 22.55
C GLY A 514 8.09 2.73 23.37
N ILE A 515 8.01 2.70 24.72
CA ILE A 515 9.06 3.25 25.60
C ILE A 515 10.39 2.50 25.41
N GLU A 516 10.35 1.19 25.20
CA GLU A 516 11.56 0.40 24.95
C GLU A 516 12.19 0.74 23.60
N PHE A 517 11.39 0.86 22.55
CA PHE A 517 11.87 1.18 21.20
C PHE A 517 12.40 2.62 21.07
N SER A 518 11.86 3.58 21.83
CA SER A 518 12.31 4.99 21.79
C SER A 518 13.81 5.17 22.08
N LYS A 519 14.40 4.23 22.83
CA LYS A 519 15.83 4.24 23.19
C LYS A 519 16.78 4.07 22.00
N PHE A 520 16.26 3.57 20.87
CA PHE A 520 17.04 3.24 19.67
C PHE A 520 16.90 4.27 18.54
N GLY A 521 16.19 5.36 18.82
CA GLY A 521 16.10 6.51 17.94
C GLY A 521 17.27 7.47 18.05
N PRO A 522 17.19 8.64 17.35
CA PRO A 522 18.19 9.70 17.45
C PRO A 522 18.40 10.18 18.88
N LYS A 523 19.65 10.56 19.20
CA LYS A 523 20.06 11.11 20.49
C LYS A 523 20.77 12.43 20.25
N ILE A 524 20.26 13.52 20.84
CA ILE A 524 20.79 14.87 20.75
C ILE A 524 21.34 15.27 22.10
#